data_e9925490d60c95d24156474de558b611
#
_entry.id   e9925490d60c95d24156474de558b611
#
_cell.length_a   1.000
_cell.length_b   1.000
_cell.length_c   1.000
_cell.angle_alpha   90.00
_cell.angle_beta   90.00
_cell.angle_gamma   90.00
#
_symmetry.space_group_name_H-M   'P 1'
#
loop_
_entity.id
_entity.type
_entity.pdbx_description
1 polymer ?
#
loop_
_entity_poly.entity_id
_entity_poly.type
_entity_poly.pdbx_seq_one_letter_code
_entity_poly.pdbx_strand_id
1 'polypeptide(L)'
;MFRLRPFHCLEPAELAAFELRIAAYYKSPPESYYFIANQAANQYTPEQQPFHCHLASQTFEGARVLELGCGTAHLCPYVEAHGGIYHGIDYSEALLEGNRRAFPRAVFWKMGSQPQETFDLVASLYTIEHVTDPPGYLQQLWDNCCPGGVIGVICPDFVDGDGIPRSIYYGTSPGRIRSKLASGRLWDAMLHLFELFFIAPRWKSHARSISPGTFWMNLHPSDLAGQEHEIDGDAVHFPRMTDIADWMKKRGAKILATSRTLQNIPPHVIKHNCYVLAKKPA
;
A
#
# COMPACT_ATOMS: atom_id res chain seq x y z
N MET A 1 -25.14 -8.10 -1.37
CA MET A 1 -24.52 -7.40 -0.23
C MET A 1 -23.01 -7.29 -0.54
N PHE A 2 -22.44 -6.08 -0.49
CA PHE A 2 -21.03 -5.89 -0.78
C PHE A 2 -20.19 -6.52 0.35
N ARG A 3 -19.13 -7.26 0.02
CA ARG A 3 -18.17 -7.80 1.00
C ARG A 3 -17.21 -6.75 1.54
N LEU A 4 -17.12 -5.61 0.87
CA LEU A 4 -16.37 -4.44 1.35
C LEU A 4 -17.18 -3.71 2.41
N ARG A 5 -16.54 -3.42 3.52
CA ARG A 5 -17.16 -2.75 4.67
C ARG A 5 -16.33 -1.56 5.11
N PRO A 6 -16.97 -0.46 5.53
CA PRO A 6 -16.26 0.63 6.20
C PRO A 6 -15.53 0.11 7.45
N PHE A 7 -14.29 0.56 7.67
CA PHE A 7 -13.50 0.15 8.83
C PHE A 7 -14.24 0.36 10.16
N HIS A 8 -14.88 1.51 10.33
CA HIS A 8 -15.63 1.85 11.54
C HIS A 8 -16.90 0.99 11.79
N CYS A 9 -17.29 0.16 10.82
CA CYS A 9 -18.41 -0.79 10.95
C CYS A 9 -17.94 -2.22 11.28
N LEU A 10 -16.63 -2.43 11.49
CA LEU A 10 -16.09 -3.73 11.88
C LEU A 10 -16.09 -3.89 13.38
N GLU A 11 -16.50 -5.07 13.84
CA GLU A 11 -16.43 -5.41 15.25
C GLU A 11 -14.96 -5.70 15.64
N PRO A 12 -14.52 -5.28 16.84
CA PRO A 12 -13.12 -5.52 17.28
C PRO A 12 -12.69 -6.98 17.23
N ALA A 13 -13.58 -7.92 17.55
CA ALA A 13 -13.28 -9.35 17.49
C ALA A 13 -13.10 -9.86 16.04
N GLU A 14 -13.91 -9.33 15.11
CA GLU A 14 -13.80 -9.64 13.68
C GLU A 14 -12.46 -9.12 13.12
N LEU A 15 -12.09 -7.91 13.48
CA LEU A 15 -10.83 -7.29 13.09
C LEU A 15 -9.62 -8.06 13.64
N ALA A 16 -9.62 -8.42 14.92
CA ALA A 16 -8.55 -9.20 15.53
C ALA A 16 -8.40 -10.59 14.88
N ALA A 17 -9.49 -11.28 14.59
CA ALA A 17 -9.46 -12.56 13.88
C ALA A 17 -8.92 -12.42 12.45
N PHE A 18 -9.24 -11.30 11.79
CA PHE A 18 -8.73 -11.01 10.47
C PHE A 18 -7.23 -10.69 10.47
N GLU A 19 -6.77 -9.91 11.44
CA GLU A 19 -5.36 -9.58 11.66
C GLU A 19 -4.51 -10.83 11.85
N LEU A 20 -4.98 -11.81 12.65
CA LEU A 20 -4.30 -13.08 12.82
C LEU A 20 -4.13 -13.85 11.50
N ARG A 21 -5.12 -13.80 10.61
CA ARG A 21 -5.05 -14.45 9.29
C ARG A 21 -4.01 -13.77 8.40
N ILE A 22 -3.98 -12.44 8.37
CA ILE A 22 -3.00 -11.64 7.62
C ILE A 22 -1.59 -11.89 8.16
N ALA A 23 -1.40 -11.83 9.48
CA ALA A 23 -0.11 -12.12 10.11
C ALA A 23 0.39 -13.54 9.79
N ALA A 24 -0.49 -14.53 9.77
CA ALA A 24 -0.16 -15.90 9.38
C ALA A 24 0.30 -15.99 7.92
N TYR A 25 -0.36 -15.28 7.01
CA TYR A 25 0.00 -15.22 5.60
C TYR A 25 1.41 -14.64 5.40
N TYR A 26 1.69 -13.46 5.96
CA TYR A 26 3.01 -12.81 5.81
C TYR A 26 4.14 -13.48 6.61
N LYS A 27 3.81 -14.31 7.60
CA LYS A 27 4.83 -15.12 8.29
C LYS A 27 5.43 -16.19 7.39
N SER A 28 4.64 -16.73 6.46
CA SER A 28 5.06 -17.79 5.53
C SER A 28 4.35 -17.61 4.18
N PRO A 29 4.64 -16.53 3.45
CA PRO A 29 3.99 -16.28 2.17
C PRO A 29 4.46 -17.30 1.13
N PRO A 30 3.67 -17.53 0.06
CA PRO A 30 4.05 -18.44 -1.02
C PRO A 30 5.29 -17.91 -1.77
N GLU A 31 6.03 -18.82 -2.46
CA GLU A 31 7.22 -18.44 -3.24
C GLU A 31 6.91 -17.37 -4.31
N SER A 32 5.71 -17.39 -4.89
CA SER A 32 5.25 -16.39 -5.84
C SER A 32 5.24 -14.96 -5.28
N TYR A 33 5.03 -14.80 -3.96
CA TYR A 33 5.14 -13.50 -3.28
C TYR A 33 6.56 -12.92 -3.40
N TYR A 34 7.58 -13.71 -3.04
CA TYR A 34 8.97 -13.25 -3.13
C TYR A 34 9.41 -13.00 -4.58
N PHE A 35 8.92 -13.82 -5.52
CA PHE A 35 9.20 -13.63 -6.93
C PHE A 35 8.64 -12.29 -7.44
N ILE A 36 7.39 -11.96 -7.11
CA ILE A 36 6.75 -10.70 -7.51
C ILE A 36 7.41 -9.51 -6.83
N ALA A 37 7.68 -9.58 -5.52
CA ALA A 37 8.37 -8.52 -4.79
C ALA A 37 9.76 -8.20 -5.37
N ASN A 38 10.54 -9.23 -5.72
CA ASN A 38 11.86 -9.06 -6.33
C ASN A 38 11.80 -8.59 -7.79
N GLN A 39 10.79 -8.98 -8.57
CA GLN A 39 10.60 -8.47 -9.93
C GLN A 39 10.30 -6.98 -9.93
N ALA A 40 9.43 -6.53 -9.04
CA ALA A 40 9.12 -5.11 -8.90
C ALA A 40 10.39 -4.29 -8.63
N ALA A 41 11.34 -4.83 -7.82
CA ALA A 41 12.60 -4.17 -7.50
C ALA A 41 13.48 -3.85 -8.73
N ASN A 42 13.45 -4.68 -9.76
CA ASN A 42 14.41 -4.64 -10.86
C ASN A 42 13.84 -4.11 -12.18
N GLN A 43 12.54 -3.83 -12.25
CA GLN A 43 11.87 -3.58 -13.53
C GLN A 43 11.56 -2.11 -13.83
N TYR A 44 11.67 -1.20 -12.85
CA TYR A 44 11.22 0.17 -13.04
C TYR A 44 12.37 1.17 -13.09
N THR A 45 12.41 1.96 -14.16
CA THR A 45 13.30 3.12 -14.25
C THR A 45 12.74 4.29 -13.42
N PRO A 46 13.57 5.30 -13.06
CA PRO A 46 13.08 6.51 -12.37
C PRO A 46 11.90 7.18 -13.06
N GLU A 47 11.86 7.18 -14.40
CA GLU A 47 10.76 7.76 -15.19
C GLU A 47 9.45 6.99 -14.99
N GLN A 48 9.53 5.71 -14.66
CA GLN A 48 8.37 4.85 -14.38
C GLN A 48 7.92 4.95 -12.93
N GLN A 49 8.74 5.55 -12.06
CA GLN A 49 8.46 5.74 -10.62
C GLN A 49 8.47 7.23 -10.21
N PRO A 50 7.70 8.10 -10.87
CA PRO A 50 7.76 9.54 -10.63
C PRO A 50 7.38 9.94 -9.21
N PHE A 51 6.52 9.17 -8.53
CA PHE A 51 6.14 9.44 -7.14
C PHE A 51 7.28 9.12 -6.17
N HIS A 52 8.05 8.04 -6.41
CA HIS A 52 9.25 7.72 -5.62
C HIS A 52 10.30 8.82 -5.76
N CYS A 53 10.57 9.27 -6.99
CA CYS A 53 11.50 10.36 -7.25
C CYS A 53 11.06 11.66 -6.57
N HIS A 54 9.77 12.03 -6.69
CA HIS A 54 9.25 13.23 -6.05
C HIS A 54 9.28 13.13 -4.51
N LEU A 55 8.99 11.95 -3.94
CA LEU A 55 9.08 11.73 -2.51
C LEU A 55 10.54 11.84 -2.03
N ALA A 56 11.46 11.17 -2.70
CA ALA A 56 12.88 11.22 -2.36
C ALA A 56 13.49 12.62 -2.53
N SER A 57 12.98 13.45 -3.44
CA SER A 57 13.41 14.85 -3.61
C SER A 57 13.07 15.76 -2.41
N GLN A 58 12.27 15.28 -1.46
CA GLN A 58 12.03 15.97 -0.18
C GLN A 58 13.15 15.72 0.84
N THR A 59 14.08 14.82 0.52
CA THR A 59 15.25 14.50 1.34
C THR A 59 16.33 15.56 1.15
N PHE A 60 17.05 15.88 2.20
CA PHE A 60 18.24 16.74 2.21
C PHE A 60 19.43 15.98 2.79
N GLU A 61 20.64 16.53 2.65
CA GLU A 61 21.87 15.92 3.17
C GLU A 61 21.77 15.64 4.66
N GLY A 62 21.96 14.39 5.06
CA GLY A 62 21.85 13.91 6.44
C GLY A 62 20.43 13.74 6.97
N ALA A 63 19.37 14.00 6.16
CA ALA A 63 17.99 13.75 6.56
C ALA A 63 17.75 12.28 6.88
N ARG A 64 17.06 12.03 7.96
CA ARG A 64 16.68 10.67 8.39
C ARG A 64 15.34 10.30 7.78
N VAL A 65 15.33 9.28 6.96
CA VAL A 65 14.15 8.80 6.24
C VAL A 65 13.74 7.43 6.76
N LEU A 66 12.48 7.28 7.14
CA LEU A 66 11.88 6.01 7.57
C LEU A 66 10.88 5.53 6.53
N GLU A 67 10.96 4.27 6.12
CA GLU A 67 9.92 3.58 5.36
C GLU A 67 9.29 2.46 6.20
N LEU A 68 7.97 2.54 6.44
CA LEU A 68 7.19 1.50 7.09
C LEU A 68 6.64 0.53 6.03
N GLY A 69 6.95 -0.78 6.22
CA GLY A 69 6.66 -1.81 5.23
C GLY A 69 7.61 -1.70 4.04
N CYS A 70 8.91 -1.67 4.30
CA CYS A 70 9.91 -1.37 3.27
C CYS A 70 10.09 -2.46 2.20
N GLY A 71 9.58 -3.67 2.42
CA GLY A 71 9.71 -4.77 1.48
C GLY A 71 11.16 -4.96 1.01
N THR A 72 11.41 -4.79 -0.28
CA THR A 72 12.76 -4.83 -0.90
C THR A 72 13.46 -3.47 -0.96
N ALA A 73 13.03 -2.49 -0.15
CA ALA A 73 13.65 -1.18 0.03
C ALA A 73 13.84 -0.37 -1.27
N HIS A 74 12.80 -0.33 -2.12
CA HIS A 74 12.85 0.39 -3.40
C HIS A 74 13.15 1.89 -3.27
N LEU A 75 12.77 2.52 -2.18
CA LEU A 75 13.01 3.94 -1.95
C LEU A 75 14.47 4.23 -1.57
N CYS A 76 15.18 3.24 -1.01
CA CYS A 76 16.54 3.41 -0.47
C CYS A 76 17.53 4.06 -1.46
N PRO A 77 17.69 3.56 -2.71
CA PRO A 77 18.65 4.16 -3.65
C PRO A 77 18.33 5.63 -3.97
N TYR A 78 17.05 5.99 -4.02
CA TYR A 78 16.64 7.37 -4.28
C TYR A 78 16.95 8.29 -3.10
N VAL A 79 16.74 7.83 -1.87
CA VAL A 79 17.07 8.56 -0.64
C VAL A 79 18.58 8.78 -0.53
N GLU A 80 19.37 7.72 -0.73
CA GLU A 80 20.84 7.82 -0.70
C GLU A 80 21.39 8.75 -1.77
N ALA A 81 20.79 8.78 -2.96
CA ALA A 81 21.17 9.71 -4.04
C ALA A 81 20.96 11.18 -3.68
N HIS A 82 20.08 11.48 -2.72
CA HIS A 82 19.86 12.83 -2.18
C HIS A 82 20.61 13.09 -0.87
N GLY A 83 21.53 12.21 -0.47
CA GLY A 83 22.35 12.34 0.74
C GLY A 83 21.62 11.99 2.04
N GLY A 84 20.43 11.39 1.97
CA GLY A 84 19.67 10.96 3.13
C GLY A 84 20.16 9.65 3.74
N ILE A 85 19.78 9.41 4.99
CA ILE A 85 20.04 8.19 5.76
C ILE A 85 18.74 7.37 5.78
N TYR A 86 18.74 6.25 5.07
CA TYR A 86 17.54 5.41 4.94
C TYR A 86 17.41 4.42 6.10
N HIS A 87 16.17 4.28 6.58
CA HIS A 87 15.75 3.33 7.59
C HIS A 87 14.51 2.59 7.09
N GLY A 88 14.53 1.26 7.14
CA GLY A 88 13.41 0.42 6.70
C GLY A 88 12.88 -0.45 7.83
N ILE A 89 11.56 -0.58 7.89
CA ILE A 89 10.88 -1.51 8.81
C ILE A 89 10.02 -2.47 8.01
N ASP A 90 10.11 -3.77 8.30
CA ASP A 90 9.25 -4.80 7.68
C ASP A 90 8.98 -5.95 8.65
N TYR A 91 7.94 -6.75 8.35
CA TYR A 91 7.64 -8.00 9.07
C TYR A 91 8.54 -9.15 8.63
N SER A 92 8.98 -9.17 7.37
CA SER A 92 9.72 -10.25 6.75
C SER A 92 11.21 -10.17 7.05
N GLU A 93 11.69 -10.97 7.99
CA GLU A 93 13.15 -11.03 8.26
C GLU A 93 13.96 -11.45 7.04
N ALA A 94 13.39 -12.31 6.17
CA ALA A 94 14.08 -12.73 4.94
C ALA A 94 14.33 -11.56 3.98
N LEU A 95 13.35 -10.63 3.83
CA LEU A 95 13.54 -9.42 3.04
C LEU A 95 14.54 -8.47 3.70
N LEU A 96 14.45 -8.29 5.02
CA LEU A 96 15.38 -7.43 5.78
C LEU A 96 16.83 -7.93 5.69
N GLU A 97 17.08 -9.23 5.74
CA GLU A 97 18.41 -9.79 5.53
C GLU A 97 18.94 -9.55 4.11
N GLY A 98 18.07 -9.67 3.09
CA GLY A 98 18.39 -9.30 1.72
C GLY A 98 18.77 -7.83 1.59
N ASN A 99 17.98 -6.95 2.20
CA ASN A 99 18.21 -5.51 2.20
C ASN A 99 19.50 -5.10 2.91
N ARG A 100 19.83 -5.68 4.07
CA ARG A 100 21.08 -5.41 4.78
C ARG A 100 22.32 -5.75 3.93
N ARG A 101 22.23 -6.78 3.08
CA ARG A 101 23.28 -7.13 2.12
C ARG A 101 23.36 -6.17 0.95
N ALA A 102 22.19 -5.77 0.42
CA ALA A 102 22.11 -4.89 -0.75
C ALA A 102 22.46 -3.43 -0.42
N PHE A 103 22.08 -2.96 0.77
CA PHE A 103 22.19 -1.57 1.21
C PHE A 103 22.94 -1.46 2.54
N PRO A 104 24.28 -1.66 2.57
CA PRO A 104 25.06 -1.73 3.83
C PRO A 104 25.11 -0.40 4.60
N ARG A 105 24.71 0.73 4.00
CA ARG A 105 24.65 2.04 4.63
C ARG A 105 23.31 2.33 5.29
N ALA A 106 22.27 1.59 4.91
CA ALA A 106 20.93 1.72 5.44
C ALA A 106 20.73 0.89 6.72
N VAL A 107 19.73 1.27 7.52
CA VAL A 107 19.38 0.56 8.75
C VAL A 107 18.04 -0.15 8.59
N PHE A 108 17.96 -1.41 9.01
CA PHE A 108 16.75 -2.20 8.86
C PHE A 108 16.34 -2.84 10.19
N TRP A 109 15.07 -2.64 10.58
CA TRP A 109 14.48 -3.21 11.77
C TRP A 109 13.29 -4.10 11.45
N LYS A 110 13.13 -5.14 12.24
CA LYS A 110 11.89 -5.90 12.24
C LYS A 110 10.78 -5.05 12.88
N MET A 111 9.56 -5.17 12.37
CA MET A 111 8.40 -4.49 12.94
C MET A 111 8.30 -4.72 14.46
N GLY A 112 8.17 -3.63 15.23
CA GLY A 112 8.12 -3.64 16.69
C GLY A 112 9.47 -3.62 17.40
N SER A 113 10.61 -3.71 16.69
CA SER A 113 11.96 -3.65 17.27
C SER A 113 12.69 -2.31 17.03
N GLN A 114 12.07 -1.37 16.32
CA GLN A 114 12.64 -0.06 16.04
C GLN A 114 12.74 0.80 17.30
N PRO A 115 13.76 1.67 17.41
CA PRO A 115 13.86 2.61 18.50
C PRO A 115 12.73 3.65 18.45
N GLN A 116 12.38 4.20 19.62
CA GLN A 116 11.41 5.30 19.72
C GLN A 116 12.11 6.63 19.36
N GLU A 117 12.17 6.91 18.07
CA GLU A 117 12.76 8.13 17.53
C GLU A 117 11.92 8.65 16.38
N THR A 118 12.15 9.93 16.01
CA THR A 118 11.42 10.57 14.91
C THR A 118 12.33 10.84 13.72
N PHE A 119 11.72 10.96 12.54
CA PHE A 119 12.37 11.05 11.25
C PHE A 119 11.91 12.30 10.50
N ASP A 120 12.78 12.88 9.67
CA ASP A 120 12.51 14.07 8.88
C ASP A 120 11.50 13.78 7.75
N LEU A 121 11.57 12.56 7.19
CA LEU A 121 10.63 12.03 6.22
C LEU A 121 10.19 10.62 6.63
N VAL A 122 8.88 10.39 6.66
CA VAL A 122 8.30 9.08 6.90
C VAL A 122 7.50 8.65 5.68
N ALA A 123 7.78 7.46 5.17
CA ALA A 123 7.22 6.94 3.92
C ALA A 123 6.45 5.63 4.13
N SER A 124 5.46 5.40 3.29
CA SER A 124 4.77 4.13 3.11
C SER A 124 4.52 3.91 1.62
N LEU A 125 5.10 2.86 1.05
CA LEU A 125 5.00 2.54 -0.36
C LEU A 125 4.38 1.15 -0.54
N TYR A 126 3.18 1.11 -1.11
CA TYR A 126 2.46 -0.14 -1.40
C TYR A 126 2.33 -1.07 -0.18
N THR A 127 1.97 -0.48 0.97
CA THR A 127 1.84 -1.18 2.25
C THR A 127 0.47 -0.97 2.89
N ILE A 128 -0.08 0.26 2.82
CA ILE A 128 -1.34 0.60 3.51
C ILE A 128 -2.52 -0.26 3.03
N GLU A 129 -2.51 -0.76 1.79
CA GLU A 129 -3.50 -1.68 1.25
C GLU A 129 -3.49 -3.06 1.90
N HIS A 130 -2.40 -3.41 2.59
CA HIS A 130 -2.22 -4.70 3.27
C HIS A 130 -2.47 -4.64 4.78
N VAL A 131 -2.78 -3.46 5.34
CA VAL A 131 -2.99 -3.31 6.78
C VAL A 131 -4.46 -3.43 7.18
N THR A 132 -4.70 -4.06 8.32
CA THR A 132 -6.04 -4.30 8.87
C THR A 132 -6.60 -3.12 9.64
N ASP A 133 -5.74 -2.21 10.11
CA ASP A 133 -6.09 -0.95 10.78
C ASP A 133 -5.45 0.24 10.05
N PRO A 134 -6.03 0.73 8.94
CA PRO A 134 -5.48 1.86 8.19
C PRO A 134 -5.36 3.16 9.01
N PRO A 135 -6.34 3.55 9.86
CA PRO A 135 -6.19 4.71 10.74
C PRO A 135 -5.04 4.58 11.73
N GLY A 136 -4.88 3.41 12.37
CA GLY A 136 -3.78 3.11 13.28
C GLY A 136 -2.43 3.11 12.57
N TYR A 137 -2.37 2.61 11.35
CA TYR A 137 -1.16 2.65 10.52
C TYR A 137 -0.78 4.09 10.12
N LEU A 138 -1.74 4.92 9.72
CA LEU A 138 -1.50 6.35 9.48
C LEU A 138 -1.05 7.07 10.75
N GLN A 139 -1.56 6.65 11.94
CA GLN A 139 -1.09 7.16 13.22
C GLN A 139 0.38 6.78 13.47
N GLN A 140 0.81 5.57 13.14
CA GLN A 140 2.22 5.18 13.24
C GLN A 140 3.12 6.03 12.33
N LEU A 141 2.71 6.29 11.06
CA LEU A 141 3.44 7.21 10.20
C LEU A 141 3.56 8.60 10.83
N TRP A 142 2.46 9.09 11.41
CA TRP A 142 2.40 10.38 12.07
C TRP A 142 3.33 10.47 13.28
N ASP A 143 3.31 9.46 14.15
CA ASP A 143 4.08 9.46 15.40
C ASP A 143 5.59 9.33 15.15
N ASN A 144 5.99 8.60 14.10
CA ASN A 144 7.38 8.49 13.68
C ASN A 144 7.91 9.74 12.95
N CYS A 145 7.05 10.66 12.50
CA CYS A 145 7.47 11.89 11.83
C CYS A 145 7.75 13.00 12.85
N CYS A 146 8.88 13.68 12.72
CA CYS A 146 9.20 14.82 13.58
C CYS A 146 8.24 16.02 13.33
N PRO A 147 8.05 16.93 14.29
CA PRO A 147 7.38 18.21 14.04
C PRO A 147 8.04 18.94 12.86
N GLY A 148 7.24 19.44 11.94
CA GLY A 148 7.73 20.07 10.71
C GLY A 148 8.24 19.09 9.63
N GLY A 149 8.31 17.80 9.92
CA GLY A 149 8.71 16.75 8.99
C GLY A 149 7.64 16.44 7.93
N VAL A 150 7.96 15.53 7.03
CA VAL A 150 7.14 15.19 5.86
C VAL A 150 6.70 13.74 5.91
N ILE A 151 5.45 13.47 5.55
CA ILE A 151 4.88 12.13 5.44
C ILE A 151 4.45 11.91 4.00
N GLY A 152 4.93 10.82 3.39
CA GLY A 152 4.59 10.40 2.04
C GLY A 152 3.93 9.03 1.99
N VAL A 153 2.79 8.92 1.29
CA VAL A 153 2.10 7.65 1.07
C VAL A 153 1.92 7.42 -0.42
N ILE A 154 2.36 6.27 -0.90
CA ILE A 154 2.12 5.77 -2.25
C ILE A 154 1.42 4.42 -2.12
N CYS A 155 0.30 4.24 -2.79
CA CYS A 155 -0.45 2.98 -2.78
C CYS A 155 -1.36 2.88 -4.02
N PRO A 156 -1.94 1.73 -4.34
CA PRO A 156 -2.94 1.63 -5.39
C PRO A 156 -4.15 2.53 -5.09
N ASP A 157 -4.78 3.10 -6.13
CA ASP A 157 -6.05 3.81 -5.99
C ASP A 157 -7.20 2.92 -6.45
N PHE A 158 -7.80 2.20 -5.52
CA PHE A 158 -8.90 1.28 -5.83
C PHE A 158 -10.27 1.93 -5.90
N VAL A 159 -10.44 3.14 -5.38
CA VAL A 159 -11.73 3.84 -5.37
C VAL A 159 -11.86 4.81 -6.52
N ASP A 160 -10.93 5.74 -6.64
CA ASP A 160 -10.96 6.79 -7.67
C ASP A 160 -10.18 6.41 -8.93
N GLY A 161 -9.23 5.48 -8.82
CA GLY A 161 -8.43 4.96 -9.92
C GLY A 161 -9.10 3.83 -10.70
N ASP A 162 -8.35 3.27 -11.65
CA ASP A 162 -8.81 2.15 -12.50
C ASP A 162 -8.55 0.78 -11.86
N GLY A 163 -7.71 0.70 -10.82
CA GLY A 163 -7.40 -0.53 -10.10
C GLY A 163 -8.63 -1.19 -9.49
N ILE A 164 -8.71 -2.50 -9.60
CA ILE A 164 -9.73 -3.32 -8.93
C ILE A 164 -9.00 -4.54 -8.41
N PRO A 165 -8.87 -4.72 -7.09
CA PRO A 165 -8.36 -5.96 -6.52
C PRO A 165 -9.25 -7.11 -6.96
N ARG A 166 -8.64 -8.25 -7.27
CA ARG A 166 -9.35 -9.39 -7.85
C ARG A 166 -10.16 -10.12 -6.79
N SER A 167 -11.26 -10.72 -7.23
CA SER A 167 -12.04 -11.70 -6.47
C SER A 167 -12.66 -11.20 -5.17
N ILE A 168 -13.05 -9.93 -5.15
CA ILE A 168 -13.51 -9.22 -3.98
C ILE A 168 -14.88 -9.71 -3.48
N TYR A 169 -15.79 -10.03 -4.40
CA TYR A 169 -17.21 -10.13 -4.06
C TYR A 169 -17.74 -11.55 -3.98
N TYR A 170 -17.25 -12.46 -4.80
CA TYR A 170 -17.79 -13.82 -4.90
C TYR A 170 -16.80 -14.91 -4.47
N GLY A 171 -15.58 -14.53 -4.04
CA GLY A 171 -14.56 -15.51 -3.70
C GLY A 171 -14.18 -16.35 -4.92
N THR A 172 -14.15 -15.73 -6.10
CA THR A 172 -13.65 -16.39 -7.30
C THR A 172 -12.19 -16.75 -7.08
N SER A 173 -11.77 -17.91 -7.57
CA SER A 173 -10.41 -18.38 -7.42
C SER A 173 -9.39 -17.41 -8.07
N PRO A 174 -8.14 -17.36 -7.59
CA PRO A 174 -7.08 -16.59 -8.21
C PRO A 174 -6.92 -16.86 -9.70
N GLY A 175 -6.34 -15.94 -10.44
CA GLY A 175 -6.04 -16.09 -11.85
C GLY A 175 -6.81 -15.16 -12.78
N ARG A 176 -6.14 -14.80 -13.86
CA ARG A 176 -6.72 -13.97 -14.93
C ARG A 176 -7.87 -14.68 -15.61
N ILE A 177 -8.84 -13.96 -16.17
CA ILE A 177 -9.96 -14.52 -16.91
C ILE A 177 -9.49 -15.49 -18.00
N ARG A 178 -8.41 -15.14 -18.74
CA ARG A 178 -7.83 -16.01 -19.77
C ARG A 178 -7.32 -17.33 -19.18
N SER A 179 -6.67 -17.31 -18.02
CA SER A 179 -6.19 -18.50 -17.33
C SER A 179 -7.36 -19.38 -16.87
N LYS A 180 -8.43 -18.76 -16.32
CA LYS A 180 -9.64 -19.47 -15.92
C LYS A 180 -10.31 -20.16 -17.11
N LEU A 181 -10.42 -19.48 -18.24
CA LEU A 181 -10.96 -20.05 -19.49
C LEU A 181 -10.09 -21.21 -19.99
N ALA A 182 -8.76 -21.03 -20.03
CA ALA A 182 -7.83 -22.06 -20.49
C ALA A 182 -7.86 -23.34 -19.62
N SER A 183 -8.15 -23.18 -18.32
CA SER A 183 -8.29 -24.28 -17.36
C SER A 183 -9.70 -24.86 -17.26
N GLY A 184 -10.64 -24.47 -18.13
CA GLY A 184 -12.02 -24.97 -18.14
C GLY A 184 -12.91 -24.41 -17.03
N ARG A 185 -12.45 -23.43 -16.24
CA ARG A 185 -13.20 -22.81 -15.14
C ARG A 185 -14.16 -21.72 -15.67
N LEU A 186 -15.07 -22.12 -16.55
CA LEU A 186 -15.96 -21.19 -17.27
C LEU A 186 -16.86 -20.38 -16.33
N TRP A 187 -17.45 -21.06 -15.33
CA TRP A 187 -18.31 -20.40 -14.35
C TRP A 187 -17.56 -19.34 -13.53
N ASP A 188 -16.36 -19.66 -13.09
CA ASP A 188 -15.49 -18.77 -12.36
C ASP A 188 -15.04 -17.55 -13.21
N ALA A 189 -14.77 -17.77 -14.49
CA ALA A 189 -14.49 -16.70 -15.44
C ALA A 189 -15.71 -15.79 -15.66
N MET A 190 -16.92 -16.35 -15.75
CA MET A 190 -18.16 -15.57 -15.86
C MET A 190 -18.43 -14.73 -14.60
N LEU A 191 -18.25 -15.30 -13.42
CA LEU A 191 -18.37 -14.55 -12.16
C LEU A 191 -17.38 -13.39 -12.08
N HIS A 192 -16.14 -13.62 -12.49
CA HIS A 192 -15.12 -12.58 -12.54
C HIS A 192 -15.50 -11.45 -13.52
N LEU A 193 -16.02 -11.77 -14.70
CA LEU A 193 -16.53 -10.77 -15.64
C LEU A 193 -17.71 -9.99 -15.04
N PHE A 194 -18.62 -10.68 -14.36
CA PHE A 194 -19.74 -10.03 -13.69
C PHE A 194 -19.28 -9.08 -12.57
N GLU A 195 -18.31 -9.49 -11.76
CA GLU A 195 -17.66 -8.60 -10.77
C GLU A 195 -17.11 -7.34 -11.44
N LEU A 196 -16.32 -7.53 -12.51
CA LEU A 196 -15.61 -6.45 -13.18
C LEU A 196 -16.56 -5.41 -13.81
N PHE A 197 -17.61 -5.89 -14.50
CA PHE A 197 -18.50 -5.01 -15.27
C PHE A 197 -19.71 -4.49 -14.51
N PHE A 198 -20.17 -5.19 -13.49
CA PHE A 198 -21.40 -4.84 -12.80
C PHE A 198 -21.23 -4.48 -11.34
N ILE A 199 -20.41 -5.21 -10.62
CA ILE A 199 -20.27 -5.02 -9.17
C ILE A 199 -19.29 -3.90 -8.86
N ALA A 200 -18.08 -3.98 -9.39
CA ALA A 200 -17.01 -3.03 -9.08
C ALA A 200 -17.35 -1.58 -9.46
N PRO A 201 -17.95 -1.27 -10.64
CA PRO A 201 -18.36 0.10 -10.96
C PRO A 201 -19.43 0.65 -10.01
N ARG A 202 -20.41 -0.19 -9.62
CA ARG A 202 -21.45 0.22 -8.66
C ARG A 202 -20.87 0.50 -7.28
N TRP A 203 -19.98 -0.38 -6.82
CA TRP A 203 -19.30 -0.17 -5.55
C TRP A 203 -18.44 1.08 -5.58
N LYS A 204 -17.62 1.29 -6.62
CA LYS A 204 -16.81 2.51 -6.77
C LYS A 204 -17.68 3.78 -6.75
N SER A 205 -18.81 3.77 -7.45
CA SER A 205 -19.75 4.89 -7.45
C SER A 205 -20.29 5.15 -6.04
N HIS A 206 -20.66 4.09 -5.32
CA HIS A 206 -21.11 4.20 -3.93
C HIS A 206 -19.98 4.72 -3.02
N ALA A 207 -18.79 4.15 -3.09
CA ALA A 207 -17.66 4.57 -2.26
C ALA A 207 -17.28 6.05 -2.49
N ARG A 208 -17.34 6.52 -3.75
CA ARG A 208 -17.12 7.93 -4.10
C ARG A 208 -18.17 8.89 -3.55
N SER A 209 -19.42 8.43 -3.37
CA SER A 209 -20.50 9.24 -2.82
C SER A 209 -20.41 9.44 -1.30
N ILE A 210 -19.60 8.63 -0.62
CA ILE A 210 -19.40 8.72 0.82
C ILE A 210 -18.29 9.72 1.15
N SER A 211 -18.45 10.44 2.25
CA SER A 211 -17.48 11.42 2.75
C SER A 211 -16.10 10.78 2.96
N PRO A 212 -14.99 11.51 2.68
CA PRO A 212 -13.65 11.03 2.93
C PRO A 212 -13.42 10.61 4.40
N GLY A 213 -12.48 9.67 4.60
CA GLY A 213 -12.12 9.14 5.92
C GLY A 213 -12.82 7.84 6.29
N THR A 214 -13.45 7.17 5.31
CA THR A 214 -14.23 5.95 5.57
C THR A 214 -13.36 4.69 5.66
N PHE A 215 -12.26 4.59 4.97
CA PHE A 215 -11.38 3.40 4.87
C PHE A 215 -12.16 2.10 4.61
N TRP A 216 -12.13 1.64 3.37
CA TRP A 216 -12.89 0.46 2.94
C TRP A 216 -12.07 -0.81 3.10
N MET A 217 -12.62 -1.80 3.79
CA MET A 217 -11.96 -3.06 4.12
C MET A 217 -12.49 -4.21 3.28
N ASN A 218 -11.57 -5.04 2.77
CA ASN A 218 -11.84 -6.32 2.13
C ASN A 218 -11.50 -7.47 3.10
N LEU A 219 -12.51 -8.09 3.69
CA LEU A 219 -12.33 -9.20 4.62
C LEU A 219 -12.10 -10.55 3.93
N HIS A 220 -12.10 -10.58 2.60
CA HIS A 220 -11.96 -11.79 1.78
C HIS A 220 -10.98 -11.59 0.62
N PRO A 221 -9.73 -11.20 0.88
CA PRO A 221 -8.73 -11.12 -0.17
C PRO A 221 -8.48 -12.50 -0.77
N SER A 222 -8.23 -12.54 -2.09
CA SER A 222 -8.12 -13.81 -2.82
C SER A 222 -6.96 -14.67 -2.37
N ASP A 223 -5.82 -14.06 -2.06
CA ASP A 223 -4.59 -14.77 -1.73
C ASP A 223 -4.64 -15.48 -0.39
N LEU A 224 -5.49 -15.02 0.55
CA LEU A 224 -5.71 -15.74 1.81
C LEU A 224 -6.46 -17.07 1.64
N ALA A 225 -7.04 -17.31 0.48
CA ALA A 225 -7.74 -18.55 0.12
C ALA A 225 -6.99 -19.35 -0.94
N GLY A 226 -5.90 -18.80 -1.51
CA GLY A 226 -5.13 -19.39 -2.60
C GLY A 226 -3.76 -19.91 -2.17
N GLN A 227 -3.10 -20.61 -3.11
CA GLN A 227 -1.72 -21.10 -2.94
C GLN A 227 -0.70 -20.23 -3.69
N GLU A 228 -1.16 -19.28 -4.51
CA GLU A 228 -0.33 -18.41 -5.32
C GLU A 228 -0.63 -16.95 -4.96
N HIS A 229 0.42 -16.13 -4.90
CA HIS A 229 0.28 -14.70 -4.75
C HIS A 229 0.04 -14.04 -6.10
N GLU A 230 -0.90 -13.10 -6.15
CA GLU A 230 -1.16 -12.22 -7.28
C GLU A 230 -1.03 -10.77 -6.85
N ILE A 231 -0.62 -9.89 -7.77
CA ILE A 231 -0.55 -8.45 -7.50
C ILE A 231 -1.90 -7.97 -6.97
N ASP A 232 -1.90 -7.32 -5.80
CA ASP A 232 -3.07 -6.82 -5.06
C ASP A 232 -4.09 -7.92 -4.65
N GLY A 233 -3.74 -9.21 -4.79
CA GLY A 233 -4.60 -10.32 -4.38
C GLY A 233 -4.76 -10.44 -2.87
N ASP A 234 -3.81 -9.95 -2.12
CA ASP A 234 -3.75 -9.87 -0.66
C ASP A 234 -4.23 -8.51 -0.10
N ALA A 235 -4.71 -7.59 -0.95
CA ALA A 235 -5.19 -6.29 -0.51
C ALA A 235 -6.42 -6.42 0.43
N VAL A 236 -6.25 -5.96 1.65
CA VAL A 236 -7.25 -5.97 2.73
C VAL A 236 -7.88 -4.62 2.98
N HIS A 237 -7.21 -3.54 2.59
CA HIS A 237 -7.72 -2.19 2.60
C HIS A 237 -7.77 -1.65 1.17
N PHE A 238 -8.80 -0.88 0.86
CA PHE A 238 -8.97 -0.24 -0.44
C PHE A 238 -8.70 1.25 -0.33
N PRO A 239 -7.43 1.66 -0.52
CA PRO A 239 -7.04 3.05 -0.36
C PRO A 239 -7.80 3.97 -1.32
N ARG A 240 -8.06 5.17 -0.83
CA ARG A 240 -8.52 6.31 -1.58
C ARG A 240 -7.68 7.52 -1.20
N MET A 241 -7.13 8.21 -2.18
CA MET A 241 -6.26 9.37 -1.95
C MET A 241 -6.91 10.41 -1.02
N THR A 242 -8.20 10.67 -1.20
CA THR A 242 -8.94 11.66 -0.40
C THR A 242 -9.12 11.22 1.05
N ASP A 243 -9.20 9.92 1.35
CA ASP A 243 -9.32 9.41 2.73
C ASP A 243 -8.01 9.65 3.50
N ILE A 244 -6.87 9.35 2.87
CA ILE A 244 -5.54 9.58 3.45
C ILE A 244 -5.29 11.08 3.65
N ALA A 245 -5.56 11.90 2.62
CA ALA A 245 -5.36 13.34 2.69
C ALA A 245 -6.27 14.01 3.74
N ASP A 246 -7.52 13.58 3.86
CA ASP A 246 -8.47 14.09 4.87
C ASP A 246 -8.02 13.72 6.29
N TRP A 247 -7.56 12.47 6.50
CA TRP A 247 -7.04 12.02 7.77
C TRP A 247 -5.86 12.89 8.25
N MET A 248 -4.93 13.23 7.34
CA MET A 248 -3.78 14.08 7.63
C MET A 248 -4.20 15.54 7.89
N LYS A 249 -5.12 16.08 7.07
CA LYS A 249 -5.66 17.45 7.25
C LYS A 249 -6.35 17.63 8.60
N LYS A 250 -7.14 16.66 9.05
CA LYS A 250 -7.81 16.69 10.35
C LYS A 250 -6.85 16.79 11.53
N ARG A 251 -5.57 16.41 11.33
CA ARG A 251 -4.46 16.56 12.30
C ARG A 251 -3.62 17.83 12.09
N GLY A 252 -4.07 18.73 11.23
CA GLY A 252 -3.40 20.00 10.96
C GLY A 252 -2.28 19.93 9.93
N ALA A 253 -2.08 18.78 9.23
CA ALA A 253 -1.06 18.69 8.19
C ALA A 253 -1.39 19.57 6.97
N LYS A 254 -0.36 20.19 6.41
CA LYS A 254 -0.44 20.85 5.10
C LYS A 254 -0.17 19.82 4.01
N ILE A 255 -1.13 19.58 3.13
CA ILE A 255 -0.91 18.74 1.92
C ILE A 255 -0.03 19.53 0.96
N LEU A 256 1.14 18.98 0.65
CA LEU A 256 2.12 19.54 -0.28
C LEU A 256 1.87 19.11 -1.71
N ALA A 257 1.57 17.83 -1.92
CA ALA A 257 1.29 17.25 -3.23
C ALA A 257 0.34 16.05 -3.12
N THR A 258 -0.33 15.77 -4.24
CA THR A 258 -1.11 14.54 -4.45
C THR A 258 -0.88 14.02 -5.87
N SER A 259 -1.28 12.79 -6.16
CA SER A 259 -1.24 12.25 -7.52
C SER A 259 -1.96 13.14 -8.55
N ARG A 260 -2.91 13.98 -8.12
CA ARG A 260 -3.68 14.89 -8.99
C ARG A 260 -3.09 16.29 -9.11
N THR A 261 -2.17 16.68 -8.24
CA THR A 261 -1.57 18.03 -8.24
C THR A 261 -0.17 18.07 -8.85
N LEU A 262 0.49 16.91 -8.97
CA LEU A 262 1.79 16.82 -9.63
C LEU A 262 1.63 16.95 -11.14
N GLN A 263 2.50 17.77 -11.73
CA GLN A 263 2.58 17.97 -13.18
C GLN A 263 3.53 16.93 -13.81
N ASN A 264 3.34 16.69 -15.11
CA ASN A 264 4.20 15.81 -15.91
C ASN A 264 4.23 14.34 -15.48
N ILE A 265 3.22 13.88 -14.74
CA ILE A 265 3.06 12.45 -14.41
C ILE A 265 2.26 11.77 -15.52
N PRO A 266 2.73 10.62 -16.04
CA PRO A 266 1.98 9.90 -17.05
C PRO A 266 0.56 9.55 -16.57
N PRO A 267 -0.49 9.74 -17.42
CA PRO A 267 -1.88 9.52 -17.00
C PRO A 267 -2.17 8.12 -16.45
N HIS A 268 -1.52 7.09 -16.98
CA HIS A 268 -1.68 5.73 -16.48
C HIS A 268 -1.13 5.56 -15.05
N VAL A 269 -0.04 6.25 -14.69
CA VAL A 269 0.51 6.23 -13.32
C VAL A 269 -0.47 6.87 -12.33
N ILE A 270 -1.04 8.03 -12.71
CA ILE A 270 -2.03 8.74 -11.87
C ILE A 270 -3.28 7.89 -11.66
N LYS A 271 -3.73 7.18 -12.71
CA LYS A 271 -4.96 6.38 -12.67
C LYS A 271 -4.85 5.13 -11.76
N HIS A 272 -3.64 4.65 -11.53
CA HIS A 272 -3.43 3.44 -10.74
C HIS A 272 -2.98 3.70 -9.32
N ASN A 273 -2.51 4.92 -9.01
CA ASN A 273 -1.85 5.20 -7.74
C ASN A 273 -2.44 6.39 -7.00
N CYS A 274 -2.66 6.20 -5.70
CA CYS A 274 -2.72 7.27 -4.73
C CYS A 274 -1.31 7.76 -4.44
N TYR A 275 -1.11 9.05 -4.45
CA TYR A 275 0.06 9.71 -3.86
C TYR A 275 -0.41 10.85 -2.98
N VAL A 276 0.04 10.88 -1.75
CA VAL A 276 -0.19 11.96 -0.79
C VAL A 276 1.14 12.32 -0.14
N LEU A 277 1.52 13.58 -0.24
CA LEU A 277 2.66 14.17 0.46
C LEU A 277 2.13 15.27 1.39
N ALA A 278 2.42 15.16 2.67
CA ALA A 278 1.92 16.05 3.69
C ALA A 278 3.03 16.51 4.63
N LYS A 279 3.00 17.78 5.06
CA LYS A 279 3.90 18.33 6.07
C LYS A 279 3.20 18.36 7.41
N LYS A 280 3.80 17.72 8.42
CA LYS A 280 3.35 17.78 9.81
C LYS A 280 3.53 19.20 10.36
N PRO A 281 2.63 19.72 11.20
CA PRO A 281 2.86 20.97 11.92
C PRO A 281 4.16 20.94 12.73
N ALA A 282 4.77 22.13 12.91
CA ALA A 282 5.95 22.31 13.75
C ALA A 282 5.59 22.25 15.24
#